data_18a350047632c0be107959d824405304
#
_entry.id   18a350047632c0be107959d824405304
#
_cell.length_a   1.000
_cell.length_b   1.000
_cell.length_c   1.000
_cell.angle_alpha   90.00
_cell.angle_beta   90.00
_cell.angle_gamma   90.00
#
_symmetry.space_group_name_H-M   'P 1'
#
loop_
_entity.id
_entity.type
_entity.pdbx_description
1 polymer ?
#
loop_
_entity_poly.entity_id
_entity_poly.type
_entity_poly.pdbx_seq_one_letter_code
_entity_poly.pdbx_strand_id
1 'polypeptide(L)'
;MLNRYNDSMDRMEMHRVIRAISRRCDIAYEYTDGKVVYDDIEDPLPFDLDAPVVEIEDRDFAIWYRDMSEEPKKYDGKTIEVKCRCLVRKNVPKGCFIAGRHIMTCCVQDIQFAGIICVWDRADEIRNDEWAIITARLDYKFHRAYGRKGPVFTVQSVQEVEKPEEPVATFY
;
A
#
# COMPACT_ATOMS: atom_id res chain seq x y z
N MET A 1 24.23 12.69 7.17
CA MET A 1 25.36 12.61 6.20
C MET A 1 24.89 12.80 4.74
N LEU A 2 23.90 13.64 4.48
CA LEU A 2 23.33 13.87 3.13
C LEU A 2 23.63 15.28 2.57
N ASN A 3 24.51 16.03 3.23
CA ASN A 3 24.73 17.46 2.91
C ASN A 3 26.06 17.76 2.22
N ARG A 4 26.79 16.77 1.71
CA ARG A 4 28.09 17.00 1.02
C ARG A 4 28.06 16.82 -0.50
N TYR A 5 26.93 16.43 -1.10
CA TYR A 5 26.82 16.23 -2.56
C TYR A 5 26.25 17.45 -3.29
N ASN A 6 25.74 18.44 -2.58
CA ASN A 6 25.04 19.58 -3.19
C ASN A 6 25.91 20.81 -3.46
N ASP A 7 27.18 20.81 -3.02
CA ASP A 7 28.03 22.04 -3.09
C ASP A 7 29.03 22.06 -4.26
N SER A 8 29.06 21.03 -5.11
CA SER A 8 30.07 20.95 -6.18
C SER A 8 29.54 20.72 -7.59
N MET A 9 28.22 20.62 -7.78
CA MET A 9 27.66 20.40 -9.11
C MET A 9 27.27 21.75 -9.76
N ASP A 10 27.88 22.03 -10.92
CA ASP A 10 27.54 23.20 -11.75
C ASP A 10 26.04 23.14 -12.15
N ARG A 11 25.42 24.33 -12.24
CA ARG A 11 24.02 24.53 -12.63
C ARG A 11 23.64 23.77 -13.92
N MET A 12 24.57 23.73 -14.88
CA MET A 12 24.39 23.00 -16.14
C MET A 12 24.40 21.46 -15.96
N GLU A 13 25.22 20.99 -15.05
CA GLU A 13 25.35 19.57 -14.76
C GLU A 13 24.13 19.05 -14.00
N MET A 14 23.60 19.85 -13.07
CA MET A 14 22.33 19.57 -12.38
C MET A 14 21.15 19.48 -13.35
N HIS A 15 21.07 20.39 -14.34
CA HIS A 15 20.06 20.33 -15.40
C HIS A 15 20.15 19.06 -16.25
N ARG A 16 21.38 18.57 -16.54
CA ARG A 16 21.56 17.32 -17.29
C ARG A 16 21.09 16.11 -16.49
N VAL A 17 21.40 16.07 -15.21
CA VAL A 17 20.99 14.97 -14.30
C VAL A 17 19.48 14.96 -14.15
N ILE A 18 18.84 16.11 -13.89
CA ILE A 18 17.40 16.24 -13.76
C ILE A 18 16.69 15.81 -15.07
N ARG A 19 17.16 16.28 -16.23
CA ARG A 19 16.61 15.84 -17.52
C ARG A 19 16.77 14.32 -17.78
N ALA A 20 17.86 13.72 -17.32
CA ALA A 20 18.08 12.28 -17.47
C ALA A 20 17.13 11.48 -16.58
N ILE A 21 16.86 11.96 -15.38
CA ILE A 21 15.89 11.35 -14.44
C ILE A 21 14.47 11.50 -14.97
N SER A 22 14.07 12.71 -15.40
CA SER A 22 12.74 12.98 -15.96
C SER A 22 12.41 12.13 -17.19
N ARG A 23 13.38 11.90 -18.08
CA ARG A 23 13.18 11.03 -19.25
C ARG A 23 12.97 9.56 -18.90
N ARG A 24 13.44 9.12 -17.73
CA ARG A 24 13.26 7.72 -17.28
C ARG A 24 12.00 7.51 -16.45
N CYS A 25 11.50 8.57 -15.82
CA CYS A 25 10.41 8.47 -14.84
C CYS A 25 9.15 9.24 -15.26
N ASP A 26 9.10 9.82 -16.49
CA ASP A 26 8.00 10.70 -16.97
C ASP A 26 7.60 11.81 -16.00
N ILE A 27 8.54 12.26 -15.13
CA ILE A 27 8.31 13.34 -14.19
C ILE A 27 8.43 14.67 -14.95
N ALA A 28 7.33 15.41 -15.07
CA ALA A 28 7.35 16.78 -15.54
C ALA A 28 7.89 17.70 -14.44
N TYR A 29 8.75 18.68 -14.82
CA TYR A 29 9.21 19.71 -13.90
C TYR A 29 9.30 21.04 -14.64
N GLU A 30 8.91 22.12 -13.97
CA GLU A 30 9.14 23.47 -14.41
C GLU A 30 10.22 24.14 -13.55
N TYR A 31 11.03 24.99 -14.19
CA TYR A 31 12.08 25.75 -13.52
C TYR A 31 11.64 27.22 -13.45
N THR A 32 11.15 27.61 -12.28
CA THR A 32 10.71 28.98 -12.05
C THR A 32 11.53 29.61 -10.92
N ASP A 33 12.13 30.76 -11.17
CA ASP A 33 12.88 31.55 -10.19
C ASP A 33 13.99 30.82 -9.42
N GLY A 34 14.71 29.92 -10.09
CA GLY A 34 15.81 29.18 -9.46
C GLY A 34 15.39 28.06 -8.52
N LYS A 35 14.09 27.73 -8.45
CA LYS A 35 13.56 26.58 -7.75
C LYS A 35 13.03 25.57 -8.75
N VAL A 36 13.29 24.29 -8.49
CA VAL A 36 12.62 23.20 -9.20
C VAL A 36 11.25 23.06 -8.58
N VAL A 37 10.22 23.38 -9.33
CA VAL A 37 8.84 23.07 -8.97
C VAL A 37 8.55 21.72 -9.62
N TYR A 38 8.37 20.71 -8.82
CA TYR A 38 7.80 19.46 -9.29
C TYR A 38 6.31 19.74 -9.48
N ASP A 39 5.81 19.53 -10.69
CA ASP A 39 4.37 19.37 -10.82
C ASP A 39 4.00 18.18 -9.94
N ASP A 40 3.16 18.42 -8.95
CA ASP A 40 2.43 17.38 -8.26
C ASP A 40 1.41 16.80 -9.25
N ILE A 41 1.92 16.09 -10.28
CA ILE A 41 1.09 15.22 -11.08
C ILE A 41 0.75 14.09 -10.11
N GLU A 42 -0.40 14.20 -9.46
CA GLU A 42 -0.99 13.08 -8.78
C GLU A 42 -1.24 12.02 -9.87
N ASP A 43 -0.38 11.01 -9.93
CA ASP A 43 -0.66 9.85 -10.76
C ASP A 43 -2.03 9.32 -10.33
N PRO A 44 -3.01 9.26 -11.25
CA PRO A 44 -4.33 8.81 -10.89
C PRO A 44 -4.23 7.41 -10.28
N LEU A 45 -4.89 7.20 -9.15
CA LEU A 45 -4.96 5.87 -8.55
C LEU A 45 -5.54 4.88 -9.58
N PRO A 46 -4.98 3.67 -9.69
CA PRO A 46 -5.44 2.68 -10.67
C PRO A 46 -6.81 2.07 -10.34
N PHE A 47 -7.42 2.47 -9.24
CA PHE A 47 -8.72 2.00 -8.75
C PHE A 47 -9.63 3.18 -8.40
N ASP A 48 -10.95 2.97 -8.49
CA ASP A 48 -11.96 4.00 -8.23
C ASP A 48 -12.31 4.07 -6.73
N LEU A 49 -11.86 5.14 -6.06
CA LEU A 49 -12.18 5.39 -4.66
C LEU A 49 -13.64 5.76 -4.41
N ASP A 50 -14.37 6.21 -5.41
CA ASP A 50 -15.77 6.63 -5.28
C ASP A 50 -16.75 5.48 -5.53
N ALA A 51 -16.23 4.32 -5.93
CA ALA A 51 -17.04 3.11 -6.07
C ALA A 51 -17.64 2.66 -4.73
N PRO A 52 -18.84 2.07 -4.72
CA PRO A 52 -19.45 1.50 -3.51
C PRO A 52 -18.59 0.44 -2.84
N VAL A 53 -17.84 -0.31 -3.63
CA VAL A 53 -16.78 -1.25 -3.23
C VAL A 53 -15.55 -0.90 -4.05
N VAL A 54 -14.47 -0.56 -3.38
CA VAL A 54 -13.19 -0.28 -4.03
C VAL A 54 -12.48 -1.61 -4.27
N GLU A 55 -12.45 -2.03 -5.52
CA GLU A 55 -11.80 -3.27 -5.94
C GLU A 55 -10.31 -3.04 -6.16
N ILE A 56 -9.47 -3.80 -5.47
CA ILE A 56 -8.01 -3.72 -5.57
C ILE A 56 -7.51 -4.97 -6.33
N GLU A 57 -7.06 -4.76 -7.55
CA GLU A 57 -6.45 -5.83 -8.34
C GLU A 57 -5.12 -6.30 -7.75
N ASP A 58 -4.69 -7.51 -8.12
CA ASP A 58 -3.44 -8.10 -7.62
C ASP A 58 -2.21 -7.20 -7.84
N ARG A 59 -2.13 -6.57 -9.01
CA ARG A 59 -1.04 -5.65 -9.40
C ARG A 59 -1.05 -4.32 -8.63
N ASP A 60 -2.22 -3.89 -8.14
CA ASP A 60 -2.41 -2.59 -7.53
C ASP A 60 -2.24 -2.62 -6.00
N PHE A 61 -2.07 -3.83 -5.43
CA PHE A 61 -1.97 -4.01 -3.97
C PHE A 61 -0.90 -3.14 -3.30
N ALA A 62 0.30 -3.04 -3.89
CA ALA A 62 1.39 -2.27 -3.31
C ALA A 62 1.10 -0.77 -3.33
N ILE A 63 0.56 -0.25 -4.44
CA ILE A 63 0.17 1.15 -4.61
C ILE A 63 -0.93 1.50 -3.60
N TRP A 64 -1.98 0.68 -3.55
CA TRP A 64 -3.08 0.85 -2.61
C TRP A 64 -2.61 0.86 -1.16
N TYR A 65 -1.80 -0.12 -0.75
CA TYR A 65 -1.35 -0.25 0.63
C TYR A 65 -0.49 0.94 1.06
N ARG A 66 0.36 1.45 0.17
CA ARG A 66 1.17 2.64 0.41
C ARG A 66 0.28 3.87 0.57
N ASP A 67 -0.58 4.15 -0.41
CA ASP A 67 -1.46 5.33 -0.38
C ASP A 67 -2.40 5.31 0.85
N MET A 68 -2.98 4.16 1.18
CA MET A 68 -3.79 3.97 2.39
C MET A 68 -3.00 4.21 3.68
N SER A 69 -1.71 3.86 3.70
CA SER A 69 -0.84 4.09 4.87
C SER A 69 -0.44 5.55 5.02
N GLU A 70 -0.22 6.26 3.91
CA GLU A 70 0.16 7.67 3.86
C GLU A 70 -1.06 8.59 4.08
N GLU A 71 -2.19 8.26 3.46
CA GLU A 71 -3.42 9.04 3.51
C GLU A 71 -4.64 8.25 4.01
N PRO A 72 -4.61 7.75 5.25
CA PRO A 72 -5.64 6.85 5.77
C PRO A 72 -7.06 7.46 5.79
N LYS A 73 -7.18 8.79 5.81
CA LYS A 73 -8.47 9.48 5.79
C LYS A 73 -9.23 9.28 4.47
N LYS A 74 -8.53 9.06 3.35
CA LYS A 74 -9.15 8.77 2.06
C LYS A 74 -9.97 7.48 2.09
N TYR A 75 -9.55 6.54 2.92
CA TYR A 75 -10.07 5.16 2.96
C TYR A 75 -10.97 4.89 4.16
N ASP A 76 -11.01 5.80 5.14
CA ASP A 76 -11.78 5.61 6.38
C ASP A 76 -13.28 5.48 6.08
N GLY A 77 -13.87 4.36 6.49
CA GLY A 77 -15.27 4.01 6.25
C GLY A 77 -15.57 3.40 4.88
N LYS A 78 -14.61 3.32 3.95
CA LYS A 78 -14.83 2.72 2.63
C LYS A 78 -14.86 1.19 2.70
N THR A 79 -15.62 0.58 1.80
CA THR A 79 -15.60 -0.87 1.61
C THR A 79 -14.56 -1.22 0.56
N ILE A 80 -13.64 -2.09 0.92
CA ILE A 80 -12.52 -2.54 0.09
C ILE A 80 -12.70 -4.02 -0.22
N GLU A 81 -12.48 -4.39 -1.47
CA GLU A 81 -12.34 -5.77 -1.87
C GLU A 81 -10.91 -6.02 -2.35
N VAL A 82 -10.23 -6.97 -1.73
CA VAL A 82 -8.81 -7.21 -1.98
C VAL A 82 -8.43 -8.67 -1.76
N LYS A 83 -7.59 -9.21 -2.63
CA LYS A 83 -7.02 -10.55 -2.47
C LYS A 83 -5.81 -10.51 -1.54
N CYS A 84 -5.87 -11.28 -0.46
CA CYS A 84 -4.86 -11.34 0.58
C CYS A 84 -4.51 -12.77 0.98
N ARG A 85 -3.33 -12.91 1.56
CA ARG A 85 -2.92 -14.08 2.32
C ARG A 85 -3.34 -13.89 3.77
N CYS A 86 -4.07 -14.85 4.33
CA CYS A 86 -4.59 -14.80 5.69
C CYS A 86 -3.63 -15.47 6.66
N LEU A 87 -3.30 -14.79 7.75
CA LEU A 87 -2.41 -15.28 8.78
C LEU A 87 -3.13 -15.33 10.13
N VAL A 88 -3.15 -16.51 10.74
CA VAL A 88 -3.62 -16.72 12.11
C VAL A 88 -2.42 -16.76 13.04
N ARG A 89 -2.36 -15.89 14.04
CA ARG A 89 -1.24 -15.77 14.97
C ARG A 89 -1.71 -15.79 16.41
N LYS A 90 -0.95 -16.42 17.30
CA LYS A 90 -1.28 -16.56 18.75
C LYS A 90 -1.40 -15.21 19.48
N ASN A 91 -0.70 -14.20 19.01
CA ASN A 91 -0.72 -12.84 19.58
C ASN A 91 -1.83 -11.95 19.02
N VAL A 92 -2.61 -12.45 18.07
CA VAL A 92 -3.78 -11.74 17.54
C VAL A 92 -5.00 -12.07 18.41
N PRO A 93 -5.82 -11.07 18.77
CA PRO A 93 -7.01 -11.30 19.61
C PRO A 93 -7.98 -12.31 18.99
N LYS A 94 -8.73 -12.99 19.87
CA LYS A 94 -9.82 -13.87 19.42
C LYS A 94 -10.83 -13.06 18.58
N GLY A 95 -11.35 -13.66 17.52
CA GLY A 95 -12.22 -12.99 16.56
C GLY A 95 -11.47 -12.11 15.55
N CYS A 96 -10.14 -12.23 15.50
CA CYS A 96 -9.33 -11.48 14.56
C CYS A 96 -8.31 -12.39 13.84
N PHE A 97 -7.93 -11.98 12.64
CA PHE A 97 -6.81 -12.53 11.89
C PHE A 97 -6.06 -11.40 11.17
N ILE A 98 -4.98 -11.71 10.49
CA ILE A 98 -4.22 -10.71 9.71
C ILE A 98 -4.40 -11.08 8.24
N ALA A 99 -4.75 -10.10 7.41
CA ALA A 99 -4.79 -10.26 5.97
C ALA A 99 -3.81 -9.28 5.30
N GLY A 100 -3.11 -9.74 4.29
CA GLY A 100 -2.15 -8.89 3.59
C GLY A 100 -1.34 -9.65 2.56
N ARG A 101 -0.30 -8.99 2.05
CA ARG A 101 0.64 -9.57 1.09
C ARG A 101 2.07 -9.15 1.43
N HIS A 102 3.02 -9.88 0.90
CA HIS A 102 4.39 -9.39 0.87
C HIS A 102 4.51 -8.30 -0.19
N ILE A 103 5.20 -7.22 0.13
CA ILE A 103 5.52 -6.12 -0.79
C ILE A 103 7.03 -6.06 -0.93
N MET A 104 7.50 -5.91 -2.17
CA MET A 104 8.88 -5.64 -2.52
C MET A 104 8.99 -4.23 -3.08
N THR A 105 9.86 -3.40 -2.49
CA THR A 105 10.03 -2.00 -2.92
C THR A 105 11.12 -1.87 -3.97
N CYS A 106 12.31 -2.42 -3.74
CA CYS A 106 13.42 -2.30 -4.67
C CYS A 106 14.15 -3.62 -4.94
N CYS A 107 14.19 -4.53 -3.99
CA CYS A 107 14.89 -5.81 -4.17
C CYS A 107 14.38 -6.87 -3.18
N VAL A 108 14.82 -8.12 -3.39
CA VAL A 108 14.37 -9.27 -2.58
C VAL A 108 14.68 -9.11 -1.08
N GLN A 109 15.67 -8.30 -0.73
CA GLN A 109 16.09 -8.09 0.67
C GLN A 109 15.14 -7.16 1.44
N ASP A 110 14.30 -6.38 0.76
CA ASP A 110 13.34 -5.46 1.39
C ASP A 110 11.91 -6.00 1.43
N ILE A 111 11.70 -7.27 1.10
CA ILE A 111 10.37 -7.88 1.14
C ILE A 111 9.83 -7.85 2.57
N GLN A 112 8.70 -7.19 2.75
CA GLN A 112 8.00 -7.08 4.03
C GLN A 112 6.55 -7.49 3.89
N PHE A 113 5.97 -8.07 4.94
CA PHE A 113 4.56 -8.40 4.97
C PHE A 113 3.72 -7.17 5.36
N ALA A 114 2.94 -6.70 4.41
CA ALA A 114 1.99 -5.60 4.56
C ALA A 114 0.64 -6.17 5.01
N GLY A 115 0.41 -6.17 6.32
CA GLY A 115 -0.76 -6.80 6.91
C GLY A 115 -1.70 -5.81 7.61
N ILE A 116 -2.99 -6.11 7.54
CA ILE A 116 -4.06 -5.38 8.20
C ILE A 116 -4.79 -6.32 9.16
N ILE A 117 -5.13 -5.83 10.34
CA ILE A 117 -5.96 -6.57 11.29
C ILE A 117 -7.39 -6.65 10.76
N CYS A 118 -7.90 -7.86 10.65
CA CYS A 118 -9.26 -8.17 10.27
C CYS A 118 -10.05 -8.60 11.50
N VAL A 119 -11.21 -7.99 11.72
CA VAL A 119 -12.18 -8.36 12.76
C VAL A 119 -13.34 -9.05 12.06
N TRP A 120 -13.63 -10.28 12.46
CA TRP A 120 -14.69 -11.09 11.88
C TRP A 120 -15.27 -12.04 12.91
N ASP A 121 -16.58 -12.20 12.93
CA ASP A 121 -17.27 -13.11 13.84
C ASP A 121 -16.97 -14.59 13.57
N ARG A 122 -16.58 -14.93 12.33
CA ARG A 122 -16.19 -16.26 11.87
C ARG A 122 -14.66 -16.40 11.67
N ALA A 123 -13.85 -15.61 12.38
CA ALA A 123 -12.39 -15.61 12.24
C ALA A 123 -11.73 -16.97 12.59
N ASP A 124 -12.42 -17.84 13.34
CA ASP A 124 -11.99 -19.19 13.66
C ASP A 124 -12.11 -20.18 12.50
N GLU A 125 -12.86 -19.82 11.44
CA GLU A 125 -12.94 -20.61 10.20
C GLU A 125 -11.73 -20.36 9.28
N ILE A 126 -10.98 -19.27 9.50
CA ILE A 126 -9.81 -18.91 8.68
C ILE A 126 -8.67 -19.89 8.95
N ARG A 127 -8.15 -20.48 7.88
CA ARG A 127 -6.96 -21.31 7.94
C ARG A 127 -5.70 -20.47 7.81
N ASN A 128 -4.70 -20.78 8.61
CA ASN A 128 -3.43 -20.06 8.51
C ASN A 128 -2.81 -20.33 7.14
N ASP A 129 -2.38 -19.25 6.49
CA ASP A 129 -1.67 -19.28 5.21
C ASP A 129 -2.53 -19.47 3.96
N GLU A 130 -3.86 -19.42 4.10
CA GLU A 130 -4.77 -19.48 2.95
C GLU A 130 -4.83 -18.13 2.21
N TRP A 131 -5.19 -18.19 0.95
CA TRP A 131 -5.48 -17.03 0.13
C TRP A 131 -6.98 -16.82 -0.01
N ALA A 132 -7.41 -15.59 0.17
CA ALA A 132 -8.82 -15.23 0.08
C ALA A 132 -9.02 -13.84 -0.51
N ILE A 133 -10.14 -13.65 -1.20
CA ILE A 133 -10.69 -12.33 -1.48
C ILE A 133 -11.48 -11.91 -0.25
N ILE A 134 -11.15 -10.75 0.29
CA ILE A 134 -11.76 -10.19 1.48
C ILE A 134 -12.49 -8.93 1.09
N THR A 135 -13.80 -8.89 1.36
CA THR A 135 -14.60 -7.66 1.28
C THR A 135 -14.81 -7.16 2.71
N ALA A 136 -14.34 -5.97 3.00
CA ALA A 136 -14.36 -5.42 4.36
C ALA A 136 -14.50 -3.90 4.35
N ARG A 137 -15.14 -3.37 5.40
CA ARG A 137 -15.06 -1.93 5.67
C ARG A 137 -13.73 -1.63 6.35
N LEU A 138 -12.99 -0.67 5.80
CA LEU A 138 -11.76 -0.16 6.37
C LEU A 138 -12.06 1.00 7.32
N ASP A 139 -11.67 0.87 8.57
CA ASP A 139 -11.75 1.94 9.57
C ASP A 139 -10.35 2.24 10.11
N TYR A 140 -9.99 3.52 10.28
CA TYR A 140 -8.75 3.92 10.92
C TYR A 140 -8.98 4.21 12.39
N LYS A 141 -8.81 3.19 13.24
CA LYS A 141 -9.16 3.22 14.67
C LYS A 141 -8.11 2.58 15.57
N PHE A 142 -8.21 2.85 16.88
CA PHE A 142 -7.38 2.13 17.85
C PHE A 142 -7.71 0.64 17.85
N HIS A 143 -6.68 -0.19 17.78
CA HIS A 143 -6.82 -1.63 17.97
C HIS A 143 -5.71 -2.17 18.87
N ARG A 144 -6.08 -3.05 19.81
CA ARG A 144 -5.15 -3.58 20.83
C ARG A 144 -3.96 -4.35 20.23
N ALA A 145 -4.15 -4.98 19.07
CA ALA A 145 -3.07 -5.70 18.41
C ALA A 145 -1.97 -4.76 17.89
N TYR A 146 -2.30 -3.51 17.57
CA TYR A 146 -1.32 -2.50 17.19
C TYR A 146 -0.80 -1.70 18.40
N GLY A 147 -1.54 -1.65 19.51
CA GLY A 147 -1.29 -0.72 20.63
C GLY A 147 -1.43 0.76 20.26
N ARG A 148 -1.99 1.06 19.09
CA ARG A 148 -2.18 2.41 18.52
C ARG A 148 -3.33 2.45 17.53
N LYS A 149 -3.63 3.62 16.97
CA LYS A 149 -4.52 3.73 15.79
C LYS A 149 -3.82 3.15 14.56
N GLY A 150 -4.60 2.49 13.73
CA GLY A 150 -4.17 1.89 12.47
C GLY A 150 -5.36 1.39 11.67
N PRO A 151 -5.12 0.90 10.44
CA PRO A 151 -6.16 0.35 9.59
C PRO A 151 -6.71 -0.95 10.18
N VAL A 152 -8.03 -1.06 10.25
CA VAL A 152 -8.74 -2.25 10.74
C VAL A 152 -9.83 -2.59 9.75
N PHE A 153 -9.82 -3.81 9.25
CA PHE A 153 -10.91 -4.35 8.45
C PHE A 153 -12.02 -4.91 9.35
N THR A 154 -13.22 -4.37 9.19
CA THR A 154 -14.45 -5.03 9.65
C THR A 154 -14.96 -5.87 8.49
N VAL A 155 -14.70 -7.18 8.56
CA VAL A 155 -14.91 -8.11 7.46
C VAL A 155 -16.39 -8.38 7.24
N GLN A 156 -16.82 -8.33 6.00
CA GLN A 156 -18.19 -8.61 5.56
C GLN A 156 -18.26 -10.00 4.89
N SER A 157 -17.27 -10.33 4.06
CA SER A 157 -17.18 -11.64 3.42
C SER A 157 -15.73 -12.06 3.19
N VAL A 158 -15.51 -13.35 3.17
CA VAL A 158 -14.23 -13.99 2.83
C VAL A 158 -14.54 -15.11 1.84
N GLN A 159 -13.88 -15.08 0.70
CA GLN A 159 -13.95 -16.12 -0.32
C GLN A 159 -12.57 -16.73 -0.51
N GLU A 160 -12.43 -18.02 -0.18
CA GLU A 160 -11.20 -18.76 -0.44
C GLU A 160 -10.90 -18.78 -1.96
N VAL A 161 -9.65 -18.52 -2.31
CA VAL A 161 -9.17 -18.51 -3.70
C VAL A 161 -7.79 -19.15 -3.79
N GLU A 162 -7.39 -19.49 -5.00
CA GLU A 162 -6.04 -19.96 -5.23
C GLU A 162 -5.02 -18.83 -5.05
N LYS A 163 -3.80 -19.23 -4.68
CA LYS A 163 -2.66 -18.34 -4.60
C LYS A 163 -2.46 -17.65 -5.95
N PRO A 164 -2.29 -16.32 -6.01
CA PRO A 164 -2.01 -15.61 -7.25
C PRO A 164 -0.67 -16.05 -7.84
N GLU A 165 -0.54 -15.90 -9.15
CA GLU A 165 0.69 -16.20 -9.89
C GLU A 165 1.87 -15.39 -9.34
N GLU A 166 1.62 -14.12 -9.02
CA GLU A 166 2.58 -13.20 -8.38
C GLU A 166 2.17 -12.91 -6.93
N PRO A 167 2.64 -13.70 -5.96
CA PRO A 167 2.22 -13.57 -4.55
C PRO A 167 2.89 -12.40 -3.82
N VAL A 168 4.00 -11.89 -4.35
CA VAL A 168 4.68 -10.69 -3.85
C VAL A 168 4.25 -9.51 -4.69
N ALA A 169 3.64 -8.52 -4.06
CA ALA A 169 3.23 -7.31 -4.73
C ALA A 169 4.43 -6.37 -4.95
N THR A 170 4.43 -5.69 -6.07
CA THR A 170 5.45 -4.70 -6.45
C THR A 170 4.78 -3.40 -6.85
N PHE A 171 5.57 -2.34 -7.03
CA PHE A 171 5.08 -1.04 -7.50
C PHE A 171 5.10 -0.90 -9.04
N TYR A 172 5.36 -1.98 -9.75
CA TYR A 172 5.53 -2.01 -11.22
C TYR A 172 4.74 -3.16 -11.83
#